data_9f535a91984f9f70317e737821e838d4
#
_entry.id   9f535a91984f9f70317e737821e838d4
#
_cell.length_a   1.000
_cell.length_b   1.000
_cell.length_c   1.000
_cell.angle_alpha   90.00
_cell.angle_beta   90.00
_cell.angle_gamma   90.00
#
_symmetry.space_group_name_H-M   'P 1'
#
loop_
_entity.id
_entity.type
_entity.pdbx_description
1 polymer ?
#
loop_
_entity_poly.entity_id
_entity_poly.type
_entity_poly.pdbx_seq_one_letter_code
_entity_poly.pdbx_strand_id
1 'polypeptide(L)'
;RIGSDYGSRYFDGRIDEVRIWNIAREQADIAADMNSTLSGNENGLVAYYHFNEGEGNTLYDQTGNGHDGLLVGDPSWSDGYTLSSLLGDINFDELINVYDAVMLVAIMLNHEQGTELQMNSCDTNQDGVVDIEDIVLLFEWILDLDMSSRREISSGEYNLLDESIIISSDGDIGGFQITLSDRDVEIDLSLPPGWDYSRKGNQLVAYGIDGSSLPDDFQLFIQDPKAVQSIKLAGWNSTSVYAKKEIIPESFSLKANPNPFNPGCNITFTLAQSSDIEISLFDISGKQVHFIR
;
A
#
# COMPACT_ATOMS: atom_id res chain seq x y z
N ARG A 1 -40.78 -14.02 12.19
CA ARG A 1 -40.58 -12.69 12.78
C ARG A 1 -39.10 -12.35 12.77
N ILE A 2 -38.83 -11.11 12.45
CA ILE A 2 -37.51 -10.49 12.50
C ILE A 2 -37.60 -9.37 13.53
N GLY A 3 -36.59 -9.18 14.37
CA GLY A 3 -36.54 -8.13 15.38
C GLY A 3 -37.36 -8.35 16.65
N SER A 4 -38.08 -9.49 16.81
CA SER A 4 -38.78 -9.84 18.07
C SER A 4 -38.98 -11.31 18.21
N ASP A 5 -39.10 -11.77 19.47
CA ASP A 5 -39.51 -13.15 19.79
C ASP A 5 -41.00 -13.25 20.24
N TYR A 6 -41.44 -14.45 20.54
CA TYR A 6 -42.79 -14.71 21.07
C TYR A 6 -43.00 -14.23 22.52
N GLY A 7 -41.92 -13.84 23.22
CA GLY A 7 -41.93 -13.43 24.62
C GLY A 7 -41.94 -11.92 24.86
N SER A 8 -42.30 -11.14 23.86
CA SER A 8 -42.28 -9.67 23.91
C SER A 8 -40.88 -9.06 24.14
N ARG A 9 -39.83 -9.78 23.75
CA ARG A 9 -38.47 -9.27 23.68
C ARG A 9 -38.25 -8.69 22.28
N TYR A 10 -37.78 -7.50 22.23
CA TYR A 10 -37.54 -6.77 21.00
C TYR A 10 -36.05 -6.57 20.83
N PHE A 11 -35.60 -6.58 19.58
CA PHE A 11 -34.26 -6.18 19.20
C PHE A 11 -34.16 -4.66 19.32
N ASP A 12 -33.23 -4.19 20.14
CA ASP A 12 -32.94 -2.76 20.29
C ASP A 12 -31.77 -2.42 19.39
N GLY A 13 -32.06 -1.92 18.20
CA GLY A 13 -31.07 -1.64 17.20
C GLY A 13 -31.68 -1.43 15.82
N ARG A 14 -30.83 -1.34 14.80
CA ARG A 14 -31.21 -1.19 13.39
C ARG A 14 -31.16 -2.55 12.69
N ILE A 15 -32.06 -2.77 11.75
CA ILE A 15 -32.11 -3.97 10.90
C ILE A 15 -32.14 -3.51 9.46
N ASP A 16 -31.24 -4.04 8.65
CA ASP A 16 -31.08 -3.73 7.25
C ASP A 16 -30.63 -4.99 6.47
N GLU A 17 -30.80 -4.99 5.14
CA GLU A 17 -30.26 -6.01 4.23
C GLU A 17 -30.55 -7.48 4.66
N VAL A 18 -31.76 -7.78 5.07
CA VAL A 18 -32.13 -9.12 5.56
C VAL A 18 -32.27 -10.11 4.42
N ARG A 19 -31.52 -11.19 4.48
CA ARG A 19 -31.45 -12.26 3.47
C ARG A 19 -31.85 -13.60 4.08
N ILE A 20 -32.79 -14.31 3.44
CA ILE A 20 -33.25 -15.62 3.86
C ILE A 20 -32.91 -16.63 2.76
N TRP A 21 -32.16 -17.68 3.16
CA TRP A 21 -31.66 -18.70 2.26
C TRP A 21 -32.24 -20.06 2.59
N ASN A 22 -32.48 -20.89 1.57
CA ASN A 22 -32.89 -22.30 1.74
C ASN A 22 -31.73 -23.28 1.62
N ILE A 23 -30.51 -22.75 1.47
CA ILE A 23 -29.25 -23.50 1.45
C ILE A 23 -28.34 -23.01 2.57
N ALA A 24 -27.45 -23.88 3.04
CA ALA A 24 -26.35 -23.43 3.90
C ALA A 24 -25.35 -22.64 3.06
N ARG A 25 -24.90 -21.50 3.58
CA ARG A 25 -23.87 -20.67 2.95
C ARG A 25 -22.52 -20.93 3.58
N GLU A 26 -21.49 -21.04 2.76
CA GLU A 26 -20.12 -21.10 3.23
C GLU A 26 -19.66 -19.73 3.77
N GLN A 27 -18.71 -19.73 4.69
CA GLN A 27 -18.21 -18.50 5.30
C GLN A 27 -17.67 -17.51 4.25
N ALA A 28 -17.00 -18.01 3.21
CA ALA A 28 -16.47 -17.18 2.12
C ALA A 28 -17.59 -16.47 1.33
N ASP A 29 -18.71 -17.18 1.06
CA ASP A 29 -19.86 -16.60 0.36
C ASP A 29 -20.57 -15.54 1.21
N ILE A 30 -20.66 -15.78 2.53
CA ILE A 30 -21.25 -14.80 3.45
C ILE A 30 -20.38 -13.53 3.48
N ALA A 31 -19.07 -13.69 3.60
CA ALA A 31 -18.12 -12.58 3.62
C ALA A 31 -18.12 -11.78 2.31
N ALA A 32 -18.23 -12.45 1.16
CA ALA A 32 -18.29 -11.79 -0.15
C ALA A 32 -19.56 -10.94 -0.33
N ASP A 33 -20.69 -11.42 0.22
CA ASP A 33 -21.99 -10.78 0.01
C ASP A 33 -22.36 -9.78 1.12
N MET A 34 -21.74 -9.85 2.31
CA MET A 34 -22.18 -9.08 3.49
C MET A 34 -22.16 -7.57 3.28
N ASN A 35 -21.24 -7.08 2.45
CA ASN A 35 -21.06 -5.65 2.16
C ASN A 35 -21.54 -5.26 0.76
N SER A 36 -22.37 -6.08 0.11
CA SER A 36 -22.89 -5.82 -1.24
C SER A 36 -24.39 -6.02 -1.32
N THR A 37 -25.03 -5.24 -2.18
CA THR A 37 -26.45 -5.44 -2.54
C THR A 37 -26.55 -6.64 -3.49
N LEU A 38 -27.45 -7.57 -3.22
CA LEU A 38 -27.72 -8.71 -4.09
C LEU A 38 -28.71 -8.35 -5.20
N SER A 39 -28.66 -9.13 -6.29
CA SER A 39 -29.57 -8.92 -7.43
C SER A 39 -31.00 -9.46 -7.20
N GLY A 40 -31.16 -10.31 -6.15
CA GLY A 40 -32.42 -11.01 -5.85
C GLY A 40 -32.57 -12.35 -6.59
N ASN A 41 -31.64 -12.71 -7.47
CA ASN A 41 -31.70 -13.94 -8.29
C ASN A 41 -30.71 -15.01 -7.87
N GLU A 42 -30.06 -14.85 -6.73
CA GLU A 42 -29.01 -15.76 -6.24
C GLU A 42 -29.59 -17.14 -5.95
N ASN A 43 -28.85 -18.17 -6.30
CA ASN A 43 -29.27 -19.55 -6.08
C ASN A 43 -29.50 -19.85 -4.59
N GLY A 44 -30.72 -20.23 -4.25
CA GLY A 44 -31.11 -20.53 -2.88
C GLY A 44 -31.56 -19.35 -2.05
N LEU A 45 -31.55 -18.12 -2.58
CA LEU A 45 -32.13 -16.96 -1.93
C LEU A 45 -33.66 -17.03 -2.00
N VAL A 46 -34.32 -17.03 -0.85
CA VAL A 46 -35.78 -17.19 -0.72
C VAL A 46 -36.48 -15.89 -0.56
N ALA A 47 -35.94 -14.99 0.25
CA ALA A 47 -36.46 -13.64 0.45
C ALA A 47 -35.29 -12.69 0.75
N TYR A 48 -35.43 -11.46 0.30
CA TYR A 48 -34.45 -10.41 0.49
C TYR A 48 -35.12 -9.05 0.67
N TYR A 49 -34.81 -8.36 1.76
CA TYR A 49 -35.41 -7.08 2.12
C TYR A 49 -34.30 -6.04 2.29
N HIS A 50 -34.35 -4.98 1.49
CA HIS A 50 -33.37 -3.88 1.51
C HIS A 50 -33.63 -2.86 2.62
N PHE A 51 -34.88 -2.77 3.13
CA PHE A 51 -35.34 -1.74 4.08
C PHE A 51 -35.15 -0.30 3.57
N ASN A 52 -35.20 -0.10 2.26
CA ASN A 52 -35.00 1.21 1.61
C ASN A 52 -36.30 1.95 1.28
N GLU A 53 -37.45 1.48 1.73
CA GLU A 53 -38.74 2.07 1.43
C GLU A 53 -38.92 3.46 2.05
N GLY A 54 -38.33 3.72 3.21
CA GLY A 54 -38.31 5.03 3.88
C GLY A 54 -39.64 5.47 4.47
N GLU A 55 -40.76 4.86 4.05
CA GLU A 55 -42.09 5.15 4.55
C GLU A 55 -43.01 3.92 4.41
N GLY A 56 -44.16 3.95 5.10
CA GLY A 56 -45.12 2.86 5.06
C GLY A 56 -44.73 1.69 5.98
N ASN A 57 -45.46 0.56 5.83
CA ASN A 57 -45.30 -0.64 6.66
C ASN A 57 -45.14 -1.92 5.84
N THR A 58 -44.91 -1.83 4.57
CA THR A 58 -44.60 -3.00 3.72
C THR A 58 -43.15 -3.00 3.39
N LEU A 59 -42.51 -4.16 3.56
CA LEU A 59 -41.17 -4.47 3.10
C LEU A 59 -41.29 -5.30 1.84
N TYR A 60 -40.75 -4.86 0.73
CA TYR A 60 -40.84 -5.56 -0.54
C TYR A 60 -39.74 -6.61 -0.66
N ASP A 61 -40.15 -7.85 -0.99
CA ASP A 61 -39.23 -8.96 -1.30
C ASP A 61 -38.58 -8.72 -2.67
N GLN A 62 -37.28 -8.48 -2.67
CA GLN A 62 -36.50 -8.19 -3.87
C GLN A 62 -36.27 -9.42 -4.76
N THR A 63 -36.52 -10.64 -4.25
CA THR A 63 -36.37 -11.88 -5.02
C THR A 63 -37.48 -12.09 -6.05
N GLY A 64 -38.60 -11.37 -5.92
CA GLY A 64 -39.80 -11.58 -6.74
C GLY A 64 -40.58 -12.85 -6.38
N ASN A 65 -40.22 -13.57 -5.32
CA ASN A 65 -40.94 -14.76 -4.84
C ASN A 65 -42.26 -14.41 -4.11
N GLY A 66 -42.53 -13.13 -3.87
CA GLY A 66 -43.79 -12.63 -3.28
C GLY A 66 -43.85 -12.84 -1.76
N HIS A 67 -42.74 -12.82 -1.06
CA HIS A 67 -42.64 -12.92 0.40
C HIS A 67 -42.61 -11.54 1.07
N ASP A 68 -43.38 -10.60 0.59
CA ASP A 68 -43.43 -9.25 1.17
C ASP A 68 -43.68 -9.29 2.67
N GLY A 69 -42.96 -8.46 3.41
CA GLY A 69 -43.03 -8.34 4.86
C GLY A 69 -43.98 -7.22 5.30
N LEU A 70 -44.48 -7.30 6.53
CA LEU A 70 -45.25 -6.26 7.17
C LEU A 70 -44.55 -5.81 8.45
N LEU A 71 -44.33 -4.49 8.57
CA LEU A 71 -43.85 -3.88 9.82
C LEU A 71 -44.94 -3.89 10.86
N VAL A 72 -44.63 -4.35 12.07
CA VAL A 72 -45.58 -4.45 13.18
C VAL A 72 -44.93 -3.91 14.45
N GLY A 73 -45.69 -3.08 15.19
CA GLY A 73 -45.22 -2.53 16.47
C GLY A 73 -44.53 -1.16 16.33
N ASP A 74 -44.83 -0.45 15.27
CA ASP A 74 -44.38 0.92 15.00
C ASP A 74 -42.84 1.12 15.03
N PRO A 75 -42.02 0.29 14.36
CA PRO A 75 -40.62 0.63 14.16
C PRO A 75 -40.52 1.91 13.34
N SER A 76 -39.52 2.70 13.62
CA SER A 76 -39.25 3.92 12.86
C SER A 76 -38.28 3.64 11.71
N TRP A 77 -38.51 4.23 10.57
CA TRP A 77 -37.53 4.34 9.52
C TRP A 77 -36.39 5.25 9.98
N SER A 78 -35.19 4.88 9.69
CA SER A 78 -33.99 5.72 9.86
C SER A 78 -33.15 5.62 8.61
N ASP A 79 -32.25 6.57 8.41
CA ASP A 79 -31.24 6.42 7.39
C ASP A 79 -30.55 5.07 7.57
N GLY A 80 -30.40 4.32 6.48
CA GLY A 80 -29.75 3.04 6.47
C GLY A 80 -28.33 3.15 7.04
N TYR A 81 -27.76 2.05 7.44
CA TYR A 81 -26.33 2.01 7.70
C TYR A 81 -25.63 2.30 6.37
N THR A 82 -25.30 3.56 6.14
CA THR A 82 -24.28 3.84 5.15
C THR A 82 -23.01 3.28 5.75
N LEU A 83 -22.48 2.24 5.13
CA LEU A 83 -21.07 1.96 5.27
C LEU A 83 -20.35 3.27 4.85
N SER A 84 -20.23 4.20 5.79
CA SER A 84 -19.24 5.23 5.65
C SER A 84 -17.94 4.46 5.71
N SER A 85 -17.30 4.31 4.56
CA SER A 85 -15.97 3.78 4.55
C SER A 85 -15.15 4.74 5.41
N LEU A 86 -14.95 4.38 6.68
CA LEU A 86 -13.93 5.04 7.47
C LEU A 86 -12.63 4.72 6.73
N LEU A 87 -11.95 5.74 6.30
CA LEU A 87 -10.72 5.60 5.57
C LEU A 87 -9.75 4.76 6.41
N GLY A 88 -9.23 3.68 5.86
CA GLY A 88 -8.40 2.73 6.59
C GLY A 88 -9.14 1.60 7.34
N ASP A 89 -10.48 1.66 7.45
CA ASP A 89 -11.30 0.55 7.96
C ASP A 89 -11.73 -0.32 6.76
N ILE A 90 -10.97 -1.34 6.46
CA ILE A 90 -11.12 -2.15 5.26
C ILE A 90 -12.05 -3.35 5.52
N ASN A 91 -12.12 -3.80 6.76
CA ASN A 91 -13.01 -4.88 7.19
C ASN A 91 -14.40 -4.37 7.63
N PHE A 92 -14.58 -3.06 7.77
CA PHE A 92 -15.80 -2.37 8.18
C PHE A 92 -16.28 -2.73 9.59
N ASP A 93 -15.34 -2.92 10.53
CA ASP A 93 -15.64 -3.18 11.93
C ASP A 93 -15.63 -1.90 12.81
N GLU A 94 -15.51 -0.73 12.18
CA GLU A 94 -15.42 0.60 12.81
C GLU A 94 -14.11 0.84 13.61
N LEU A 95 -13.12 -0.04 13.46
CA LEU A 95 -11.82 0.07 14.10
C LEU A 95 -10.72 0.06 13.03
N ILE A 96 -9.78 0.99 13.12
CA ILE A 96 -8.56 0.94 12.30
C ILE A 96 -7.50 0.19 13.10
N ASN A 97 -7.09 -0.97 12.61
CA ASN A 97 -6.14 -1.84 13.32
C ASN A 97 -5.34 -2.75 12.38
N VAL A 98 -4.52 -3.64 12.92
CA VAL A 98 -3.63 -4.50 12.14
C VAL A 98 -4.39 -5.44 11.17
N TYR A 99 -5.66 -5.76 11.42
CA TYR A 99 -6.44 -6.60 10.50
C TYR A 99 -6.71 -5.87 9.19
N ASP A 100 -6.93 -4.55 9.24
CA ASP A 100 -7.10 -3.73 8.05
C ASP A 100 -5.81 -3.65 7.24
N ALA A 101 -4.67 -3.52 7.90
CA ALA A 101 -3.37 -3.53 7.23
C ALA A 101 -3.12 -4.86 6.50
N VAL A 102 -3.47 -6.00 7.11
CA VAL A 102 -3.38 -7.32 6.46
C VAL A 102 -4.31 -7.40 5.25
N MET A 103 -5.55 -6.90 5.35
CA MET A 103 -6.49 -6.88 4.23
C MET A 103 -6.03 -5.94 3.11
N LEU A 104 -5.51 -4.75 3.45
CA LEU A 104 -4.94 -3.83 2.47
C LEU A 104 -3.84 -4.50 1.65
N VAL A 105 -2.87 -5.13 2.31
CA VAL A 105 -1.79 -5.88 1.64
C VAL A 105 -2.34 -6.98 0.74
N ALA A 106 -3.34 -7.73 1.21
CA ALA A 106 -3.95 -8.82 0.44
C ALA A 106 -4.66 -8.29 -0.82
N ILE A 107 -5.40 -7.20 -0.71
CA ILE A 107 -6.10 -6.55 -1.83
C ILE A 107 -5.08 -5.95 -2.81
N MET A 108 -4.12 -5.18 -2.32
CA MET A 108 -3.09 -4.53 -3.13
C MET A 108 -2.29 -5.53 -3.97
N LEU A 109 -1.93 -6.67 -3.41
CA LEU A 109 -1.24 -7.74 -4.12
C LEU A 109 -2.18 -8.68 -4.91
N ASN A 110 -3.49 -8.37 -4.99
CA ASN A 110 -4.50 -9.22 -5.61
C ASN A 110 -4.55 -10.66 -5.03
N HIS A 111 -4.23 -10.85 -3.77
CA HIS A 111 -4.51 -12.10 -3.07
C HIS A 111 -6.02 -12.28 -2.86
N GLU A 112 -6.71 -11.17 -2.65
CA GLU A 112 -8.16 -11.05 -2.57
C GLU A 112 -8.64 -9.94 -3.52
N GLN A 113 -9.86 -10.07 -4.03
CA GLN A 113 -10.49 -9.01 -4.81
C GLN A 113 -11.26 -8.12 -3.86
N GLY A 114 -10.79 -6.87 -3.70
CA GLY A 114 -11.53 -5.87 -2.93
C GLY A 114 -12.81 -5.45 -3.64
N THR A 115 -13.87 -5.21 -2.88
CA THR A 115 -15.07 -4.52 -3.36
C THR A 115 -14.73 -3.05 -3.66
N GLU A 116 -15.59 -2.35 -4.43
CA GLU A 116 -15.41 -0.91 -4.69
C GLU A 116 -15.27 -0.10 -3.38
N LEU A 117 -16.06 -0.46 -2.37
CA LEU A 117 -16.03 0.19 -1.07
C LEU A 117 -14.71 -0.07 -0.33
N GLN A 118 -14.21 -1.30 -0.36
CA GLN A 118 -12.91 -1.65 0.22
C GLN A 118 -11.76 -0.94 -0.50
N MET A 119 -11.82 -0.84 -1.83
CA MET A 119 -10.81 -0.10 -2.59
C MET A 119 -10.76 1.37 -2.18
N ASN A 120 -11.92 1.99 -1.92
CA ASN A 120 -11.99 3.37 -1.41
C ASN A 120 -11.41 3.49 0.02
N SER A 121 -11.61 2.48 0.88
CA SER A 121 -11.03 2.47 2.23
C SER A 121 -9.53 2.16 2.23
N CYS A 122 -9.04 1.41 1.22
CA CYS A 122 -7.63 1.09 1.04
C CYS A 122 -6.80 2.29 0.59
N ASP A 123 -7.38 3.19 -0.20
CA ASP A 123 -6.72 4.42 -0.69
C ASP A 123 -6.68 5.46 0.44
N THR A 124 -5.77 5.24 1.39
CA THR A 124 -5.70 6.00 2.64
C THR A 124 -5.19 7.42 2.44
N ASN A 125 -4.37 7.67 1.43
CA ASN A 125 -3.87 8.99 1.05
C ASN A 125 -4.77 9.72 0.03
N GLN A 126 -5.79 9.02 -0.54
CA GLN A 126 -6.76 9.51 -1.50
C GLN A 126 -6.13 10.04 -2.81
N ASP A 127 -5.06 9.40 -3.27
CA ASP A 127 -4.41 9.74 -4.54
C ASP A 127 -4.98 8.96 -5.75
N GLY A 128 -5.88 8.00 -5.51
CA GLY A 128 -6.53 7.15 -6.49
C GLY A 128 -5.75 5.87 -6.83
N VAL A 129 -4.67 5.57 -6.12
CA VAL A 129 -3.82 4.40 -6.34
C VAL A 129 -3.61 3.67 -5.02
N VAL A 130 -3.99 2.40 -4.93
CA VAL A 130 -3.70 1.59 -3.73
C VAL A 130 -2.31 0.97 -3.86
N ASP A 131 -1.35 1.45 -3.06
CA ASP A 131 0.04 0.98 -3.10
C ASP A 131 0.75 1.05 -1.72
N ILE A 132 2.09 1.00 -1.72
CA ILE A 132 2.89 0.95 -0.48
C ILE A 132 2.70 2.19 0.40
N GLU A 133 2.37 3.35 -0.18
CA GLU A 133 2.16 4.58 0.57
C GLU A 133 0.96 4.46 1.51
N ASP A 134 -0.12 3.81 1.05
CA ASP A 134 -1.31 3.55 1.86
C ASP A 134 -1.03 2.65 3.05
N ILE A 135 -0.20 1.62 2.86
CA ILE A 135 0.20 0.72 3.93
C ILE A 135 0.96 1.50 5.01
N VAL A 136 1.91 2.33 4.62
CA VAL A 136 2.72 3.12 5.56
C VAL A 136 1.84 4.10 6.31
N LEU A 137 0.96 4.82 5.63
CA LEU A 137 0.02 5.76 6.25
C LEU A 137 -0.94 5.06 7.22
N LEU A 138 -1.44 3.87 6.84
CA LEU A 138 -2.29 3.08 7.73
C LEU A 138 -1.56 2.68 9.03
N PHE A 139 -0.29 2.28 8.93
CA PHE A 139 0.51 1.99 10.12
C PHE A 139 0.82 3.24 10.95
N GLU A 140 0.98 4.43 10.34
CA GLU A 140 1.07 5.69 11.09
C GLU A 140 -0.15 5.89 12.00
N TRP A 141 -1.35 5.63 11.47
CA TRP A 141 -2.60 5.77 12.23
C TRP A 141 -2.75 4.70 13.30
N ILE A 142 -2.47 3.42 12.98
CA ILE A 142 -2.56 2.29 13.92
C ILE A 142 -1.63 2.49 15.11
N LEU A 143 -0.43 3.02 14.88
CA LEU A 143 0.61 3.18 15.89
C LEU A 143 0.59 4.54 16.59
N ASP A 144 -0.28 5.48 16.15
CA ASP A 144 -0.34 6.87 16.65
C ASP A 144 1.05 7.52 16.71
N LEU A 145 1.78 7.46 15.60
CA LEU A 145 3.18 7.88 15.53
C LEU A 145 3.32 9.40 15.52
N ASP A 146 4.30 9.91 16.29
CA ASP A 146 4.71 11.32 16.21
C ASP A 146 5.63 11.53 15.00
N MET A 147 5.10 12.17 13.96
CA MET A 147 5.81 12.44 12.71
C MET A 147 6.73 13.66 12.77
N SER A 148 6.69 14.46 13.84
CA SER A 148 7.39 15.76 13.94
C SER A 148 8.92 15.67 13.79
N SER A 149 9.50 14.50 14.07
CA SER A 149 10.94 14.25 13.98
C SER A 149 11.37 13.46 12.74
N ARG A 150 10.43 13.05 11.89
CA ARG A 150 10.70 12.25 10.70
C ARG A 150 11.15 13.11 9.53
N ARG A 151 12.14 12.61 8.78
CA ARG A 151 12.59 13.26 7.55
C ARG A 151 11.69 12.83 6.39
N GLU A 152 11.10 13.79 5.69
CA GLU A 152 10.34 13.52 4.47
C GLU A 152 11.25 12.98 3.36
N ILE A 153 10.71 12.07 2.53
CA ILE A 153 11.41 11.59 1.35
C ILE A 153 11.11 12.54 0.19
N SER A 154 12.15 13.13 -0.40
CA SER A 154 12.04 13.91 -1.63
C SER A 154 12.82 13.28 -2.79
N SER A 155 13.75 12.40 -2.49
CA SER A 155 14.50 11.62 -3.48
C SER A 155 14.86 10.23 -2.96
N GLY A 156 14.96 9.29 -3.89
CA GLY A 156 15.42 7.94 -3.62
C GLY A 156 16.25 7.41 -4.78
N GLU A 157 17.22 6.58 -4.47
CA GLU A 157 18.12 5.97 -5.42
C GLU A 157 18.30 4.48 -5.14
N TYR A 158 18.66 3.71 -6.16
CA TYR A 158 19.09 2.34 -5.99
C TYR A 158 20.24 1.97 -6.91
N ASN A 159 21.17 1.21 -6.37
CA ASN A 159 22.34 0.68 -7.06
C ASN A 159 22.21 -0.81 -7.30
N LEU A 160 22.50 -1.27 -8.53
CA LEU A 160 22.58 -2.67 -8.85
C LEU A 160 24.01 -3.18 -8.63
N LEU A 161 24.15 -4.19 -7.80
CA LEU A 161 25.37 -4.98 -7.64
C LEU A 161 25.18 -6.36 -8.30
N ASP A 162 26.17 -7.24 -8.21
CA ASP A 162 26.12 -8.55 -8.90
C ASP A 162 24.95 -9.43 -8.43
N GLU A 163 24.69 -9.50 -7.12
CA GLU A 163 23.63 -10.31 -6.52
C GLU A 163 22.84 -9.52 -5.46
N SER A 164 22.83 -8.20 -5.55
CA SER A 164 22.09 -7.36 -4.60
C SER A 164 21.76 -5.99 -5.19
N ILE A 165 20.89 -5.30 -4.49
CA ILE A 165 20.61 -3.87 -4.70
C ILE A 165 20.83 -3.12 -3.40
N ILE A 166 21.30 -1.90 -3.48
CA ILE A 166 21.36 -0.97 -2.35
C ILE A 166 20.28 0.09 -2.59
N ILE A 167 19.43 0.30 -1.59
CA ILE A 167 18.36 1.29 -1.61
C ILE A 167 18.73 2.40 -0.62
N SER A 168 18.64 3.65 -1.08
CA SER A 168 18.91 4.83 -0.26
C SER A 168 17.90 5.95 -0.55
N SER A 169 17.72 6.86 0.41
CA SER A 169 16.89 8.05 0.27
C SER A 169 17.42 9.19 1.12
N ASP A 170 16.92 10.40 0.85
CA ASP A 170 17.18 11.59 1.66
C ASP A 170 16.29 11.69 2.91
N GLY A 171 15.30 10.81 3.05
CA GLY A 171 14.34 10.77 4.16
C GLY A 171 14.19 9.40 4.81
N ASP A 172 13.27 9.29 5.75
CA ASP A 172 13.02 8.09 6.54
C ASP A 172 12.05 7.16 5.81
N ILE A 173 12.55 6.04 5.27
CA ILE A 173 11.74 5.06 4.53
C ILE A 173 10.90 4.26 5.53
N GLY A 174 9.56 4.31 5.40
CA GLY A 174 8.60 3.49 6.13
C GLY A 174 8.18 2.22 5.38
N GLY A 175 8.31 2.22 4.06
CA GLY A 175 8.01 1.06 3.22
C GLY A 175 8.62 1.17 1.83
N PHE A 176 8.70 0.02 1.13
CA PHE A 176 9.09 0.02 -0.28
C PHE A 176 8.33 -1.06 -1.06
N GLN A 177 8.12 -0.77 -2.33
CA GLN A 177 7.51 -1.69 -3.29
C GLN A 177 8.47 -1.91 -4.46
N ILE A 178 8.75 -3.19 -4.76
CA ILE A 178 9.56 -3.58 -5.91
C ILE A 178 8.69 -4.26 -6.95
N THR A 179 8.79 -3.81 -8.20
CA THR A 179 8.22 -4.51 -9.35
C THR A 179 9.35 -5.15 -10.14
N LEU A 180 9.22 -6.45 -10.42
CA LEU A 180 10.18 -7.25 -11.16
C LEU A 180 9.69 -7.50 -12.59
N SER A 181 10.61 -7.75 -13.51
CA SER A 181 10.29 -8.23 -14.86
C SER A 181 9.94 -9.73 -14.89
N ASP A 182 10.43 -10.48 -13.91
CA ASP A 182 10.22 -11.91 -13.78
C ASP A 182 9.76 -12.25 -12.35
N ARG A 183 8.71 -13.06 -12.25
CA ARG A 183 8.13 -13.53 -10.99
C ARG A 183 8.97 -14.59 -10.28
N ASP A 184 9.84 -15.28 -11.01
CA ASP A 184 10.59 -16.43 -10.50
C ASP A 184 11.97 -16.01 -9.91
N VAL A 185 12.29 -14.71 -9.91
CA VAL A 185 13.51 -14.17 -9.29
C VAL A 185 13.49 -14.37 -7.78
N GLU A 186 14.49 -15.03 -7.24
CA GLU A 186 14.66 -15.21 -5.79
C GLU A 186 15.18 -13.93 -5.15
N ILE A 187 14.59 -13.57 -4.01
CA ILE A 187 14.96 -12.42 -3.19
C ILE A 187 15.14 -12.91 -1.75
N ASP A 188 16.28 -12.63 -1.16
CA ASP A 188 16.51 -12.82 0.28
C ASP A 188 16.27 -11.50 1.01
N LEU A 189 15.15 -11.45 1.71
CA LEU A 189 14.70 -10.31 2.49
C LEU A 189 15.19 -10.44 3.94
N SER A 190 16.46 -10.18 4.16
CA SER A 190 16.98 -9.98 5.51
C SER A 190 16.55 -8.60 6.04
N LEU A 191 15.24 -8.44 6.30
CA LEU A 191 14.68 -7.19 6.81
C LEU A 191 15.11 -6.91 8.25
N PRO A 192 15.22 -5.62 8.65
CA PRO A 192 15.48 -5.28 10.04
C PRO A 192 14.31 -5.71 10.96
N PRO A 193 14.56 -5.87 12.28
CA PRO A 193 13.49 -6.08 13.25
C PRO A 193 12.42 -5.00 13.13
N GLY A 194 11.14 -5.38 13.30
CA GLY A 194 10.01 -4.46 13.16
C GLY A 194 9.56 -4.22 11.73
N TRP A 195 10.07 -5.02 10.77
CA TRP A 195 9.63 -4.98 9.38
C TRP A 195 8.98 -6.29 8.97
N ASP A 196 7.98 -6.20 8.10
CA ASP A 196 7.32 -7.34 7.47
C ASP A 196 7.24 -7.15 5.95
N TYR A 197 6.93 -8.23 5.23
CA TYR A 197 6.80 -8.15 3.78
C TYR A 197 5.75 -9.12 3.25
N SER A 198 5.29 -8.84 2.05
CA SER A 198 4.46 -9.74 1.28
C SER A 198 4.87 -9.72 -0.19
N ARG A 199 4.71 -10.86 -0.87
CA ARG A 199 5.01 -10.98 -2.30
C ARG A 199 3.96 -11.80 -3.02
N LYS A 200 3.59 -11.34 -4.22
CA LYS A 200 2.81 -12.12 -5.18
C LYS A 200 3.31 -11.89 -6.60
N GLY A 201 3.75 -12.97 -7.24
CA GLY A 201 4.27 -12.90 -8.60
C GLY A 201 5.49 -11.98 -8.68
N ASN A 202 5.38 -10.96 -9.49
CA ASN A 202 6.44 -9.98 -9.74
C ASN A 202 6.38 -8.74 -8.86
N GLN A 203 5.46 -8.67 -7.91
CA GLN A 203 5.37 -7.57 -6.95
C GLN A 203 5.77 -8.02 -5.56
N LEU A 204 6.56 -7.20 -4.89
CA LEU A 204 6.99 -7.35 -3.51
C LEU A 204 6.78 -6.02 -2.79
N VAL A 205 6.24 -6.08 -1.58
CA VAL A 205 6.14 -4.94 -0.66
C VAL A 205 6.77 -5.28 0.67
N ALA A 206 7.47 -4.33 1.26
CA ALA A 206 8.02 -4.42 2.61
C ALA A 206 7.76 -3.12 3.35
N TYR A 207 7.43 -3.20 4.64
CA TYR A 207 6.98 -2.07 5.44
C TYR A 207 7.30 -2.25 6.91
N GLY A 208 7.50 -1.13 7.61
CA GLY A 208 7.71 -1.10 9.05
C GLY A 208 6.39 -1.26 9.79
N ILE A 209 6.30 -2.26 10.67
CA ILE A 209 5.10 -2.55 11.48
C ILE A 209 5.17 -1.99 12.89
N ASP A 210 6.29 -1.43 13.30
CA ASP A 210 6.53 -0.84 14.62
C ASP A 210 6.93 0.64 14.56
N GLY A 211 6.83 1.25 13.36
CA GLY A 211 7.24 2.62 13.12
C GLY A 211 8.74 2.80 12.89
N SER A 212 9.53 1.75 12.82
CA SER A 212 10.94 1.84 12.46
C SER A 212 11.15 2.19 10.99
N SER A 213 12.19 2.97 10.69
CA SER A 213 12.59 3.28 9.33
C SER A 213 13.63 2.27 8.82
N LEU A 214 13.67 2.10 7.50
CA LEU A 214 14.73 1.33 6.86
C LEU A 214 16.09 1.99 7.13
N PRO A 215 17.14 1.23 7.43
CA PRO A 215 18.48 1.79 7.56
C PRO A 215 18.93 2.51 6.29
N ASP A 216 19.73 3.58 6.44
CA ASP A 216 20.40 4.21 5.30
C ASP A 216 21.24 3.17 4.54
N ASP A 217 21.25 3.24 3.20
CA ASP A 217 21.98 2.30 2.32
C ASP A 217 21.61 0.81 2.56
N PHE A 218 20.30 0.55 2.69
CA PHE A 218 19.79 -0.81 2.92
C PHE A 218 20.13 -1.73 1.74
N GLN A 219 20.81 -2.83 2.03
CA GLN A 219 21.18 -3.84 1.03
C GLN A 219 20.19 -5.00 1.02
N LEU A 220 19.62 -5.25 -0.17
CA LEU A 220 18.73 -6.36 -0.44
C LEU A 220 19.41 -7.35 -1.40
N PHE A 221 19.45 -8.62 -1.04
CA PHE A 221 19.99 -9.67 -1.91
C PHE A 221 18.92 -10.15 -2.89
N ILE A 222 19.28 -10.19 -4.16
CA ILE A 222 18.42 -10.58 -5.27
C ILE A 222 19.21 -11.33 -6.31
N GLN A 223 18.73 -12.50 -6.74
CA GLN A 223 19.40 -13.38 -7.68
C GLN A 223 19.71 -12.70 -9.03
N ASP A 224 18.78 -11.92 -9.54
CA ASP A 224 18.96 -11.13 -10.76
C ASP A 224 18.56 -9.66 -10.51
N PRO A 225 19.50 -8.79 -10.10
CA PRO A 225 19.21 -7.36 -9.91
C PRO A 225 18.70 -6.64 -11.16
N LYS A 226 19.00 -7.15 -12.36
CA LYS A 226 18.52 -6.57 -13.62
C LYS A 226 17.04 -6.79 -13.85
N ALA A 227 16.43 -7.73 -13.14
CA ALA A 227 15.00 -7.95 -13.16
C ALA A 227 14.21 -6.83 -12.47
N VAL A 228 14.83 -5.95 -11.69
CA VAL A 228 14.17 -4.81 -11.05
C VAL A 228 13.72 -3.80 -12.11
N GLN A 229 12.41 -3.63 -12.25
CA GLN A 229 11.81 -2.66 -13.16
C GLN A 229 11.61 -1.30 -12.48
N SER A 230 11.11 -1.32 -11.25
CA SER A 230 10.88 -0.11 -10.47
C SER A 230 10.94 -0.39 -8.97
N ILE A 231 11.32 0.62 -8.21
CA ILE A 231 11.23 0.65 -6.76
C ILE A 231 10.49 1.93 -6.38
N LYS A 232 9.34 1.80 -5.68
CA LYS A 232 8.66 2.91 -5.03
C LYS A 232 9.03 2.90 -3.56
N LEU A 233 9.48 4.02 -3.03
CA LEU A 233 9.78 4.24 -1.62
C LEU A 233 8.66 5.06 -1.02
N ALA A 234 8.11 4.62 0.09
CA ALA A 234 7.15 5.37 0.89
C ALA A 234 7.81 5.80 2.20
N GLY A 235 7.78 7.09 2.46
CA GLY A 235 8.19 7.67 3.73
C GLY A 235 7.02 7.77 4.68
N TRP A 236 7.34 7.98 5.93
CA TRP A 236 6.37 8.45 6.90
C TRP A 236 5.90 9.87 6.50
N ASN A 237 4.70 10.31 6.90
CA ASN A 237 4.05 11.57 6.47
C ASN A 237 3.49 11.56 5.03
N SER A 238 3.00 10.42 4.53
CA SER A 238 2.39 10.31 3.20
C SER A 238 3.27 10.89 2.09
N THR A 239 4.56 10.59 2.13
CA THR A 239 5.52 10.98 1.10
C THR A 239 5.99 9.76 0.34
N SER A 240 6.04 9.83 -0.98
CA SER A 240 6.57 8.74 -1.78
C SER A 240 7.34 9.20 -3.01
N VAL A 241 8.27 8.39 -3.44
CA VAL A 241 9.07 8.64 -4.64
C VAL A 241 9.39 7.33 -5.36
N TYR A 242 9.50 7.38 -6.68
CA TYR A 242 10.15 6.32 -7.42
C TYR A 242 11.67 6.50 -7.34
N ALA A 243 12.35 5.50 -6.77
CA ALA A 243 13.80 5.51 -6.68
C ALA A 243 14.43 5.48 -8.08
N LYS A 244 15.42 6.33 -8.29
CA LYS A 244 16.18 6.38 -9.54
C LYS A 244 17.31 5.36 -9.52
N LYS A 245 17.48 4.65 -10.63
CA LYS A 245 18.64 3.81 -10.80
C LYS A 245 19.89 4.67 -10.91
N GLU A 246 20.79 4.53 -9.97
CA GLU A 246 22.10 5.17 -10.07
C GLU A 246 22.94 4.42 -11.13
N ILE A 247 23.50 5.18 -12.04
CA ILE A 247 24.41 4.65 -13.06
C ILE A 247 25.83 4.80 -12.54
N ILE A 248 26.36 3.71 -11.96
CA ILE A 248 27.77 3.66 -11.62
C ILE A 248 28.56 3.45 -12.93
N PRO A 249 29.45 4.35 -13.30
CA PRO A 249 30.25 4.19 -14.51
C PRO A 249 31.13 2.92 -14.40
N GLU A 250 31.16 2.11 -15.46
CA GLU A 250 31.96 0.87 -15.48
C GLU A 250 33.46 1.12 -15.38
N SER A 251 33.92 2.34 -15.64
CA SER A 251 35.32 2.70 -15.62
C SER A 251 35.56 4.15 -15.22
N PHE A 252 36.73 4.37 -14.62
CA PHE A 252 37.21 5.72 -14.37
C PHE A 252 37.32 6.51 -15.69
N SER A 253 36.83 7.72 -15.69
CA SER A 253 37.09 8.66 -16.78
C SER A 253 37.42 10.04 -16.24
N LEU A 254 38.28 10.75 -16.95
CA LEU A 254 38.64 12.13 -16.67
C LEU A 254 38.61 12.95 -17.98
N LYS A 255 37.91 14.07 -17.95
CA LYS A 255 37.81 15.00 -19.09
C LYS A 255 38.14 16.42 -18.64
N ALA A 256 38.90 17.14 -19.45
CA ALA A 256 39.15 18.54 -19.27
C ALA A 256 38.59 19.31 -20.47
N ASN A 257 37.74 20.31 -20.23
CA ASN A 257 37.10 21.09 -21.32
C ASN A 257 36.96 22.56 -20.92
N PRO A 258 37.40 23.54 -21.78
CA PRO A 258 38.12 23.32 -23.03
C PRO A 258 39.56 22.82 -22.80
N ASN A 259 40.11 22.11 -23.78
CA ASN A 259 41.50 21.70 -23.77
C ASN A 259 42.08 21.88 -25.20
N PRO A 260 43.05 22.78 -25.47
CA PRO A 260 43.68 23.66 -24.49
C PRO A 260 42.72 24.73 -23.92
N PHE A 261 43.02 25.25 -22.72
CA PHE A 261 42.18 26.17 -21.98
C PHE A 261 42.76 27.58 -21.88
N ASN A 262 41.87 28.59 -21.82
CA ASN A 262 42.23 29.98 -21.55
C ASN A 262 40.95 30.77 -21.22
N PRO A 263 40.78 31.38 -20.03
CA PRO A 263 41.64 31.31 -18.84
C PRO A 263 41.21 30.18 -17.86
N GLY A 264 40.17 29.42 -18.15
CA GLY A 264 39.61 28.40 -17.25
C GLY A 264 39.33 27.06 -17.93
N CYS A 265 39.33 26.00 -17.16
CA CYS A 265 39.03 24.62 -17.59
C CYS A 265 38.14 23.92 -16.56
N ASN A 266 37.10 23.26 -17.04
CA ASN A 266 36.31 22.36 -16.21
C ASN A 266 36.91 20.95 -16.29
N ILE A 267 37.23 20.37 -15.13
CA ILE A 267 37.66 18.99 -15.02
C ILE A 267 36.47 18.19 -14.53
N THR A 268 36.00 17.24 -15.35
CA THR A 268 34.94 16.31 -15.02
C THR A 268 35.54 14.91 -14.92
N PHE A 269 35.17 14.18 -13.87
CA PHE A 269 35.60 12.80 -13.71
C PHE A 269 34.40 11.92 -13.33
N THR A 270 34.50 10.62 -13.63
CA THR A 270 33.56 9.59 -13.21
C THR A 270 34.34 8.47 -12.51
N LEU A 271 33.76 7.92 -11.45
CA LEU A 271 34.37 6.82 -10.68
C LEU A 271 33.50 5.56 -10.81
N ALA A 272 34.14 4.41 -10.93
CA ALA A 272 33.47 3.12 -10.96
C ALA A 272 33.05 2.61 -9.55
N GLN A 273 33.56 3.23 -8.51
CA GLN A 273 33.22 2.95 -7.12
C GLN A 273 33.51 4.19 -6.25
N SER A 274 32.88 4.27 -5.09
CA SER A 274 33.21 5.31 -4.10
C SER A 274 34.66 5.21 -3.68
N SER A 275 35.39 6.30 -3.77
CA SER A 275 36.82 6.35 -3.49
C SER A 275 37.26 7.76 -3.09
N ASP A 276 38.26 7.87 -2.24
CA ASP A 276 38.95 9.12 -2.01
C ASP A 276 39.66 9.55 -3.29
N ILE A 277 39.53 10.82 -3.62
CA ILE A 277 40.10 11.38 -4.84
C ILE A 277 41.16 12.41 -4.49
N GLU A 278 42.25 12.32 -5.19
CA GLU A 278 43.33 13.31 -5.15
C GLU A 278 43.62 13.83 -6.57
N ILE A 279 43.43 15.13 -6.77
CA ILE A 279 43.72 15.79 -8.07
C ILE A 279 44.92 16.67 -7.91
N SER A 280 45.99 16.34 -8.61
CA SER A 280 47.21 17.18 -8.70
C SER A 280 47.37 17.75 -10.09
N LEU A 281 47.57 19.06 -10.17
CA LEU A 281 47.83 19.77 -11.40
C LEU A 281 49.33 20.13 -11.46
N PHE A 282 49.95 19.86 -12.59
CA PHE A 282 51.37 20.11 -12.81
C PHE A 282 51.56 21.08 -13.99
N ASP A 283 52.54 21.94 -13.93
CA ASP A 283 52.97 22.75 -15.08
C ASP A 283 53.82 21.90 -16.06
N ILE A 284 54.18 22.49 -17.17
CA ILE A 284 54.98 21.83 -18.23
C ILE A 284 56.38 21.46 -17.78
N SER A 285 56.85 22.00 -16.66
CA SER A 285 58.13 21.66 -16.06
C SER A 285 58.02 20.50 -15.06
N GLY A 286 56.84 19.96 -14.81
CA GLY A 286 56.55 18.95 -13.83
C GLY A 286 56.43 19.45 -12.40
N LYS A 287 56.31 20.74 -12.19
CA LYS A 287 56.08 21.32 -10.88
C LYS A 287 54.59 21.33 -10.56
N GLN A 288 54.21 20.78 -9.40
CA GLN A 288 52.82 20.83 -8.92
C GLN A 288 52.40 22.27 -8.66
N VAL A 289 51.31 22.70 -9.31
CA VAL A 289 50.79 24.06 -9.22
C VAL A 289 49.50 24.14 -8.43
N HIS A 290 48.75 23.01 -8.33
CA HIS A 290 47.54 22.95 -7.55
C HIS A 290 47.27 21.52 -7.07
N PHE A 291 46.55 21.40 -5.94
CA PHE A 291 46.19 20.15 -5.31
C PHE A 291 44.76 20.28 -4.71
N ILE A 292 43.92 19.29 -4.97
CA ILE A 292 42.56 19.19 -4.44
C ILE A 292 42.42 17.79 -3.84
N ARG A 293 41.91 17.70 -2.63
CA ARG A 293 41.62 16.43 -1.92
C ARG A 293 40.20 16.39 -1.43
#